data_c8ec327c9c9d47e73eb2c8bd4ccc93fe
#
_entry.id   c8ec327c9c9d47e73eb2c8bd4ccc93fe
#
_cell.length_a   1.000
_cell.length_b   1.000
_cell.length_c   1.000
_cell.angle_alpha   90.00
_cell.angle_beta   90.00
_cell.angle_gamma   90.00
#
_symmetry.space_group_name_H-M   'P 1'
#
loop_
_entity.id
_entity.type
_entity.pdbx_description
1 polymer ?
#
loop_
_entity_poly.entity_id
_entity_poly.type
_entity_poly.pdbx_seq_one_letter_code
_entity_poly.pdbx_strand_id
1 'polypeptide(L)'
;MLDIGCSVGRSTFWLAEQHERPVLGLDLNFAMLMHAQDALLHNKVRYGLRRNGVVYDWKEYAVGFKHRQWVDFWVADATCLPFVNNQVGRINTMNVLDCTTSPTQYLKELSRVSTEWQSFCPYDWSSSVTEFAQWLGGHSSFSPWKGSPEEVIRYLLSEENQDPILSNTHIHREIGSLLWNVRLYERSTTQYQVHYIHAVHKDFEPRAHQ
;
A
#
# COMPACT_ATOMS: atom_id res chain seq x y z
N MET A 1 -12.81 1.25 -5.92
CA MET A 1 -11.70 1.35 -4.95
C MET A 1 -10.48 0.67 -5.54
N LEU A 2 -9.28 1.17 -5.28
CA LEU A 2 -8.02 0.47 -5.62
C LEU A 2 -7.33 -0.03 -4.35
N ASP A 3 -6.64 -1.15 -4.49
CA ASP A 3 -5.70 -1.72 -3.51
C ASP A 3 -4.33 -1.81 -4.19
N ILE A 4 -3.44 -0.87 -3.89
CA ILE A 4 -2.13 -0.75 -4.55
C ILE A 4 -1.08 -1.50 -3.73
N GLY A 5 -0.26 -2.33 -4.42
CA GLY A 5 0.66 -3.27 -3.80
C GLY A 5 -0.09 -4.45 -3.17
N CYS A 6 -1.13 -4.94 -3.84
CA CYS A 6 -2.03 -5.96 -3.31
C CYS A 6 -1.38 -7.35 -3.14
N SER A 7 -0.19 -7.58 -3.70
CA SER A 7 0.56 -8.84 -3.60
C SER A 7 -0.30 -10.04 -4.00
N VAL A 8 -0.55 -10.98 -3.09
CA VAL A 8 -1.40 -12.16 -3.30
C VAL A 8 -2.90 -11.89 -3.10
N GLY A 9 -3.32 -10.63 -3.04
CA GLY A 9 -4.72 -10.19 -3.08
C GLY A 9 -5.49 -10.25 -1.76
N ARG A 10 -4.86 -10.59 -0.63
CA ARG A 10 -5.60 -10.75 0.63
C ARG A 10 -6.33 -9.47 1.06
N SER A 11 -5.68 -8.32 0.97
CA SER A 11 -6.27 -7.01 1.28
C SER A 11 -7.41 -6.67 0.32
N THR A 12 -7.24 -6.95 -0.97
CA THR A 12 -8.23 -6.70 -2.01
C THR A 12 -9.55 -7.45 -1.73
N PHE A 13 -9.46 -8.74 -1.41
CA PHE A 13 -10.63 -9.53 -1.04
C PHE A 13 -11.29 -9.01 0.24
N TRP A 14 -10.48 -8.69 1.26
CA TRP A 14 -10.99 -8.16 2.51
C TRP A 14 -11.70 -6.81 2.33
N LEU A 15 -11.12 -5.90 1.54
CA LEU A 15 -11.73 -4.61 1.22
C LEU A 15 -13.05 -4.77 0.48
N ALA A 16 -13.14 -5.71 -0.46
CA ALA A 16 -14.39 -5.99 -1.18
C ALA A 16 -15.50 -6.49 -0.23
N GLU A 17 -15.15 -7.31 0.76
CA GLU A 17 -16.09 -7.76 1.79
C GLU A 17 -16.52 -6.66 2.74
N GLN A 18 -15.56 -5.86 3.25
CA GLN A 18 -15.86 -4.82 4.23
C GLN A 18 -16.70 -3.68 3.64
N HIS A 19 -16.47 -3.36 2.39
CA HIS A 19 -17.13 -2.21 1.74
C HIS A 19 -18.27 -2.60 0.81
N GLU A 20 -18.49 -3.88 0.56
CA GLU A 20 -19.52 -4.42 -0.35
C GLU A 20 -19.52 -3.71 -1.71
N ARG A 21 -18.33 -3.54 -2.31
CA ARG A 21 -18.14 -2.82 -3.59
C ARG A 21 -16.95 -3.36 -4.38
N PRO A 22 -16.88 -3.07 -5.71
CA PRO A 22 -15.75 -3.47 -6.53
C PRO A 22 -14.42 -2.89 -6.03
N VAL A 23 -13.41 -3.75 -5.97
CA VAL A 23 -12.02 -3.42 -5.64
C VAL A 23 -11.11 -4.02 -6.70
N LEU A 24 -10.25 -3.19 -7.26
CA LEU A 24 -9.20 -3.60 -8.19
C LEU A 24 -7.87 -3.63 -7.44
N GLY A 25 -7.26 -4.81 -7.37
CA GLY A 25 -5.92 -5.00 -6.84
C GLY A 25 -4.87 -4.72 -7.92
N LEU A 26 -3.88 -3.91 -7.59
CA LEU A 26 -2.76 -3.58 -8.46
C LEU A 26 -1.45 -4.00 -7.81
N ASP A 27 -0.59 -4.67 -8.57
CA ASP A 27 0.77 -4.98 -8.14
C ASP A 27 1.71 -5.03 -9.36
N LEU A 28 2.98 -4.68 -9.16
CA LEU A 28 3.98 -4.80 -10.23
C LEU A 28 4.46 -6.25 -10.39
N ASN A 29 4.35 -7.06 -9.34
CA ASN A 29 4.84 -8.43 -9.33
C ASN A 29 3.79 -9.40 -9.89
N PHE A 30 3.93 -9.71 -11.16
CA PHE A 30 3.05 -10.65 -11.86
C PHE A 30 2.95 -12.03 -11.18
N ALA A 31 4.06 -12.54 -10.61
CA ALA A 31 4.04 -13.84 -9.94
C ALA A 31 3.15 -13.82 -8.67
N MET A 32 3.11 -12.72 -7.94
CA MET A 32 2.18 -12.57 -6.81
C MET A 32 0.72 -12.50 -7.29
N LEU A 33 0.46 -11.78 -8.37
CA LEU A 33 -0.89 -11.68 -8.95
C LEU A 33 -1.39 -13.01 -9.49
N MET A 34 -0.54 -13.90 -9.98
CA MET A 34 -0.94 -15.27 -10.35
C MET A 34 -1.53 -16.02 -9.15
N HIS A 35 -0.95 -15.88 -7.96
CA HIS A 35 -1.52 -16.47 -6.74
C HIS A 35 -2.84 -15.82 -6.33
N ALA A 36 -2.95 -14.49 -6.48
CA ALA A 36 -4.21 -13.77 -6.25
C ALA A 36 -5.31 -14.25 -7.21
N GLN A 37 -4.97 -14.41 -8.49
CA GLN A 37 -5.87 -14.93 -9.52
C GLN A 37 -6.29 -16.37 -9.25
N ASP A 38 -5.37 -17.23 -8.81
CA ASP A 38 -5.69 -18.61 -8.42
C ASP A 38 -6.68 -18.63 -7.25
N ALA A 39 -6.47 -17.77 -6.24
CA ALA A 39 -7.40 -17.62 -5.12
C ALA A 39 -8.79 -17.15 -5.58
N LEU A 40 -8.83 -16.22 -6.54
CA LEU A 40 -10.08 -15.69 -7.12
C LEU A 40 -10.86 -16.79 -7.86
N LEU A 41 -10.18 -17.53 -8.74
CA LEU A 41 -10.82 -18.54 -9.61
C LEU A 41 -11.20 -19.82 -8.85
N HIS A 42 -10.29 -20.33 -8.04
CA HIS A 42 -10.42 -21.65 -7.44
C HIS A 42 -10.89 -21.65 -5.98
N ASN A 43 -11.02 -20.47 -5.37
CA ASN A 43 -11.37 -20.31 -3.94
C ASN A 43 -10.41 -21.04 -3.00
N LYS A 44 -9.16 -21.17 -3.40
CA LYS A 44 -8.12 -21.89 -2.66
C LYS A 44 -6.79 -21.17 -2.76
N VAL A 45 -6.01 -21.24 -1.70
CA VAL A 45 -4.60 -20.88 -1.70
C VAL A 45 -3.77 -22.07 -1.28
N ARG A 46 -2.64 -22.28 -1.99
CA ARG A 46 -1.67 -23.33 -1.70
C ARG A 46 -0.27 -22.73 -1.67
N TYR A 47 0.46 -22.96 -0.60
CA TYR A 47 1.83 -22.46 -0.47
C TYR A 47 2.68 -23.36 0.42
N GLY A 48 4.01 -23.28 0.23
CA GLY A 48 4.98 -23.91 1.12
C GLY A 48 5.28 -23.01 2.32
N LEU A 49 4.86 -23.41 3.50
CA LEU A 49 5.27 -22.75 4.73
C LEU A 49 6.61 -23.34 5.20
N ARG A 50 7.63 -22.49 5.26
CA ARG A 50 8.95 -22.93 5.77
C ARG A 50 8.82 -23.29 7.25
N ARG A 51 9.21 -24.53 7.59
CA ARG A 51 9.24 -25.03 8.97
C ARG A 51 10.59 -24.70 9.62
N ASN A 52 11.68 -25.11 8.99
CA ASN A 52 13.05 -24.81 9.40
C ASN A 52 14.02 -25.02 8.24
N GLY A 53 15.17 -24.36 8.23
CA GLY A 53 16.17 -24.50 7.18
C GLY A 53 15.57 -24.41 5.79
N VAL A 54 15.68 -25.48 4.99
CA VAL A 54 15.11 -25.63 3.65
C VAL A 54 13.92 -26.59 3.61
N VAL A 55 13.35 -26.94 4.75
CA VAL A 55 12.17 -27.82 4.86
C VAL A 55 10.88 -27.01 4.84
N TYR A 56 9.99 -27.35 3.93
CA TYR A 56 8.71 -26.71 3.73
C TYR A 56 7.57 -27.71 3.88
N ASP A 57 6.50 -27.29 4.53
CA ASP A 57 5.24 -28.03 4.61
C ASP A 57 4.21 -27.36 3.70
N TRP A 58 3.61 -28.13 2.81
CA TRP A 58 2.53 -27.62 1.98
C TRP A 58 1.27 -27.37 2.81
N LYS A 59 0.75 -26.17 2.66
CA LYS A 59 -0.52 -25.75 3.26
C LYS A 59 -1.52 -25.44 2.15
N GLU A 60 -2.76 -25.86 2.35
CA GLU A 60 -3.88 -25.53 1.46
C GLU A 60 -5.07 -25.10 2.30
N TYR A 61 -5.70 -24.01 1.92
CA TYR A 61 -6.86 -23.46 2.61
C TYR A 61 -7.89 -22.98 1.59
N ALA A 62 -9.19 -23.15 1.94
CA ALA A 62 -10.26 -22.44 1.26
C ALA A 62 -10.16 -20.96 1.65
N VAL A 63 -10.31 -20.05 0.68
CA VAL A 63 -10.20 -18.61 0.93
C VAL A 63 -11.43 -18.05 1.61
N GLY A 64 -12.62 -18.54 1.23
CA GLY A 64 -13.89 -18.27 1.92
C GLY A 64 -14.47 -16.88 1.74
N PHE A 65 -13.90 -16.03 0.84
CA PHE A 65 -14.43 -14.70 0.56
C PHE A 65 -15.76 -14.76 -0.21
N LYS A 66 -16.76 -14.01 0.24
CA LYS A 66 -18.13 -14.01 -0.30
C LYS A 66 -18.27 -13.19 -1.57
N HIS A 67 -17.56 -12.05 -1.65
CA HIS A 67 -17.71 -11.03 -2.71
C HIS A 67 -16.60 -11.09 -3.76
N ARG A 68 -16.15 -12.30 -4.12
CA ARG A 68 -15.09 -12.50 -5.12
C ARG A 68 -15.42 -11.93 -6.50
N GLN A 69 -16.70 -11.87 -6.87
CA GLN A 69 -17.18 -11.27 -8.13
C GLN A 69 -16.93 -9.75 -8.22
N TRP A 70 -16.58 -9.10 -7.12
CA TRP A 70 -16.24 -7.68 -7.07
C TRP A 70 -14.73 -7.42 -7.07
N VAL A 71 -13.91 -8.46 -7.24
CA VAL A 71 -12.46 -8.37 -7.21
C VAL A 71 -11.89 -8.66 -8.60
N ASP A 72 -10.92 -7.87 -9.00
CA ASP A 72 -10.07 -8.11 -10.16
C ASP A 72 -8.63 -7.70 -9.86
N PHE A 73 -7.68 -8.15 -10.67
CA PHE A 73 -6.25 -7.92 -10.48
C PHE A 73 -5.58 -7.50 -11.78
N TRP A 74 -4.82 -6.40 -11.74
CA TRP A 74 -4.05 -5.92 -12.88
C TRP A 74 -2.58 -5.72 -12.51
N VAL A 75 -1.69 -5.97 -13.47
CA VAL A 75 -0.28 -5.57 -13.36
C VAL A 75 -0.18 -4.08 -13.65
N ALA A 76 0.35 -3.32 -12.70
CA ALA A 76 0.58 -1.88 -12.88
C ALA A 76 1.74 -1.39 -12.01
N ASP A 77 2.44 -0.37 -12.52
CA ASP A 77 3.41 0.39 -11.75
C ASP A 77 2.69 1.49 -10.95
N ALA A 78 2.86 1.49 -9.65
CA ALA A 78 2.25 2.46 -8.75
C ALA A 78 2.79 3.89 -8.93
N THR A 79 3.92 4.05 -9.62
CA THR A 79 4.50 5.36 -9.97
C THR A 79 3.98 5.93 -11.30
N CYS A 80 3.14 5.14 -12.02
CA CYS A 80 2.53 5.54 -13.29
C CYS A 80 1.18 4.82 -13.48
N LEU A 81 0.16 5.23 -12.73
CA LEU A 81 -1.14 4.56 -12.71
C LEU A 81 -1.95 4.83 -13.99
N PRO A 82 -2.57 3.79 -14.61
CA PRO A 82 -3.28 3.92 -15.89
C PRO A 82 -4.69 4.50 -15.73
N PHE A 83 -4.83 5.54 -14.92
CA PHE A 83 -6.11 6.21 -14.66
C PHE A 83 -5.99 7.71 -14.89
N VAL A 84 -7.09 8.33 -15.30
CA VAL A 84 -7.16 9.80 -15.39
C VAL A 84 -7.28 10.42 -14.00
N ASN A 85 -7.05 11.73 -13.91
CA ASN A 85 -7.13 12.47 -12.64
C ASN A 85 -8.50 12.30 -11.98
N ASN A 86 -8.51 12.11 -10.66
CA ASN A 86 -9.72 12.01 -9.82
C ASN A 86 -10.72 10.94 -10.26
N GLN A 87 -10.25 9.90 -10.97
CA GLN A 87 -11.12 8.80 -11.43
C GLN A 87 -11.52 7.85 -10.30
N VAL A 88 -10.71 7.74 -9.27
CA VAL A 88 -10.87 6.78 -8.18
C VAL A 88 -11.31 7.48 -6.91
N GLY A 89 -12.40 7.02 -6.30
CA GLY A 89 -12.86 7.59 -5.03
C GLY A 89 -11.91 7.31 -3.87
N ARG A 90 -11.39 6.07 -3.76
CA ARG A 90 -10.51 5.68 -2.65
C ARG A 90 -9.40 4.74 -3.08
N ILE A 91 -8.20 4.98 -2.56
CA ILE A 91 -7.05 4.06 -2.65
C ILE A 91 -6.71 3.56 -1.24
N ASN A 92 -6.39 2.27 -1.15
CA ASN A 92 -5.72 1.68 0.00
C ASN A 92 -4.36 1.16 -0.44
N THR A 93 -3.34 1.35 0.40
CA THR A 93 -1.99 0.85 0.11
C THR A 93 -1.25 0.53 1.40
N MET A 94 -0.60 -0.64 1.44
CA MET A 94 0.09 -1.14 2.62
C MET A 94 1.52 -1.57 2.29
N ASN A 95 2.51 -0.92 2.92
CA ASN A 95 3.95 -1.21 2.76
C ASN A 95 4.42 -1.16 1.31
N VAL A 96 4.05 -0.10 0.60
CA VAL A 96 4.42 0.09 -0.81
C VAL A 96 5.36 1.27 -0.97
N LEU A 97 5.19 2.34 -0.18
CA LEU A 97 5.94 3.58 -0.32
C LEU A 97 7.46 3.37 -0.29
N ASP A 98 7.95 2.57 0.64
CA ASP A 98 9.38 2.22 0.80
C ASP A 98 9.84 1.08 -0.15
N CYS A 99 8.91 0.57 -0.97
CA CYS A 99 9.16 -0.47 -1.97
C CYS A 99 9.01 0.04 -3.41
N THR A 100 8.95 1.36 -3.64
CA THR A 100 8.86 1.96 -4.98
C THR A 100 10.18 2.59 -5.40
N THR A 101 10.44 2.65 -6.70
CA THR A 101 11.64 3.31 -7.24
C THR A 101 11.63 4.82 -7.03
N SER A 102 10.46 5.44 -6.95
CA SER A 102 10.28 6.89 -6.74
C SER A 102 9.12 7.18 -5.78
N PRO A 103 9.39 7.24 -4.47
CA PRO A 103 8.38 7.48 -3.44
C PRO A 103 7.59 8.79 -3.63
N THR A 104 8.27 9.87 -4.04
CA THR A 104 7.58 11.14 -4.32
C THR A 104 6.62 11.03 -5.52
N GLN A 105 7.03 10.37 -6.61
CA GLN A 105 6.17 10.15 -7.77
C GLN A 105 4.99 9.24 -7.41
N TYR A 106 5.23 8.22 -6.59
CA TYR A 106 4.17 7.38 -6.06
C TYR A 106 3.11 8.19 -5.29
N LEU A 107 3.49 9.06 -4.36
CA LEU A 107 2.55 9.93 -3.63
C LEU A 107 1.78 10.87 -4.58
N LYS A 108 2.45 11.39 -5.64
CA LYS A 108 1.79 12.17 -6.69
C LYS A 108 0.72 11.38 -7.41
N GLU A 109 1.00 10.13 -7.77
CA GLU A 109 0.03 9.27 -8.46
C GLU A 109 -1.18 8.96 -7.57
N LEU A 110 -0.98 8.65 -6.27
CA LEU A 110 -2.08 8.49 -5.33
C LEU A 110 -2.98 9.73 -5.31
N SER A 111 -2.36 10.91 -5.14
CA SER A 111 -3.07 12.19 -5.06
C SER A 111 -3.68 12.61 -6.40
N ARG A 112 -3.06 12.26 -7.53
CA ARG A 112 -3.57 12.57 -8.88
C ARG A 112 -4.83 11.78 -9.23
N VAL A 113 -4.82 10.47 -8.94
CA VAL A 113 -5.87 9.58 -9.44
C VAL A 113 -7.05 9.44 -8.50
N SER A 114 -6.92 9.80 -7.22
CA SER A 114 -7.96 9.59 -6.21
C SER A 114 -8.36 10.84 -5.46
N THR A 115 -9.58 10.81 -4.90
CA THR A 115 -10.07 11.85 -4.00
C THR A 115 -9.63 11.64 -2.55
N GLU A 116 -9.34 10.39 -2.17
CA GLU A 116 -8.76 10.05 -0.87
C GLU A 116 -7.89 8.79 -0.97
N TRP A 117 -6.85 8.70 -0.14
CA TRP A 117 -6.03 7.52 -0.04
C TRP A 117 -5.56 7.26 1.40
N GLN A 118 -5.33 5.98 1.68
CA GLN A 118 -4.79 5.52 2.96
C GLN A 118 -3.50 4.76 2.71
N SER A 119 -2.46 5.10 3.47
CA SER A 119 -1.16 4.48 3.39
C SER A 119 -0.68 4.01 4.75
N PHE A 120 -0.06 2.83 4.76
CA PHE A 120 0.63 2.26 5.92
C PHE A 120 2.07 1.98 5.49
N CYS A 121 3.06 2.51 6.20
CA CYS A 121 4.46 2.34 5.82
C CYS A 121 5.37 2.24 7.05
N PRO A 122 6.27 1.25 7.13
CA PRO A 122 7.29 1.13 8.18
C PRO A 122 8.55 1.95 7.88
N TYR A 123 8.70 2.48 6.64
CA TYR A 123 9.91 3.14 6.14
C TYR A 123 11.17 2.26 6.22
N ASP A 124 10.97 0.96 5.95
CA ASP A 124 12.06 -0.04 5.90
C ASP A 124 12.77 0.02 4.53
N TRP A 125 13.42 1.16 4.29
CA TRP A 125 14.06 1.47 3.02
C TRP A 125 15.12 0.44 2.63
N SER A 126 15.13 0.05 1.35
CA SER A 126 16.16 -0.80 0.77
C SER A 126 16.74 -0.16 -0.49
N SER A 127 18.05 0.03 -0.51
CA SER A 127 18.78 0.55 -1.69
C SER A 127 18.73 -0.39 -2.90
N SER A 128 18.28 -1.63 -2.73
CA SER A 128 18.05 -2.57 -3.85
C SER A 128 16.76 -2.27 -4.61
N VAL A 129 15.85 -1.49 -4.03
CA VAL A 129 14.56 -1.12 -4.61
C VAL A 129 14.50 0.37 -4.89
N THR A 130 14.78 1.19 -3.88
CA THR A 130 14.72 2.65 -3.94
C THR A 130 16.14 3.20 -3.84
N GLU A 131 16.59 3.96 -4.82
CA GLU A 131 17.88 4.64 -4.72
C GLU A 131 17.94 5.51 -3.47
N PHE A 132 19.08 5.52 -2.79
CA PHE A 132 19.28 6.26 -1.54
C PHE A 132 18.86 7.73 -1.63
N ALA A 133 19.13 8.38 -2.76
CA ALA A 133 18.76 9.78 -3.01
C ALA A 133 17.24 10.03 -3.11
N GLN A 134 16.44 8.98 -3.32
CA GLN A 134 14.98 9.05 -3.45
C GLN A 134 14.24 8.78 -2.12
N TRP A 135 14.95 8.36 -1.08
CA TRP A 135 14.31 8.09 0.21
C TRP A 135 13.69 9.35 0.80
N LEU A 136 12.50 9.25 1.33
CA LEU A 136 11.82 10.33 2.02
C LEU A 136 12.26 10.38 3.49
N GLY A 137 13.51 10.77 3.75
CA GLY A 137 14.11 10.70 5.08
C GLY A 137 14.97 9.46 5.28
N GLY A 138 15.41 9.21 6.50
CA GLY A 138 16.27 8.07 6.84
C GLY A 138 17.76 8.22 6.46
N HIS A 139 18.17 9.33 5.85
CA HIS A 139 19.54 9.55 5.40
C HIS A 139 20.49 9.88 6.56
N SER A 140 20.12 10.85 7.40
CA SER A 140 20.97 11.37 8.47
C SER A 140 20.15 12.18 9.46
N SER A 141 20.54 12.14 10.74
CA SER A 141 20.01 13.07 11.75
C SER A 141 20.35 14.55 11.49
N PHE A 142 21.28 14.83 10.56
CA PHE A 142 21.65 16.18 10.12
C PHE A 142 20.90 16.63 8.87
N SER A 143 20.13 15.75 8.22
CA SER A 143 19.28 16.12 7.09
C SER A 143 18.04 16.91 7.58
N PRO A 144 17.31 17.61 6.67
CA PRO A 144 16.08 18.29 7.02
C PRO A 144 15.15 17.38 7.86
N TRP A 145 14.44 17.99 8.81
CA TRP A 145 13.57 17.29 9.76
C TRP A 145 14.26 16.13 10.53
N LYS A 146 15.60 16.23 10.72
CA LYS A 146 16.41 15.21 11.41
C LYS A 146 16.29 13.82 10.79
N GLY A 147 15.97 13.76 9.50
CA GLY A 147 15.78 12.51 8.76
C GLY A 147 14.46 11.80 9.00
N SER A 148 13.46 12.44 9.64
CA SER A 148 12.13 11.85 9.83
C SER A 148 11.37 11.77 8.50
N PRO A 149 11.00 10.56 8.03
CA PRO A 149 10.17 10.41 6.86
C PRO A 149 8.74 10.94 7.07
N GLU A 150 8.22 10.86 8.28
CA GLU A 150 6.90 11.40 8.62
C GLU A 150 6.85 12.91 8.40
N GLU A 151 7.86 13.65 8.86
CA GLU A 151 7.93 15.10 8.66
C GLU A 151 8.10 15.48 7.19
N VAL A 152 8.88 14.71 6.42
CA VAL A 152 8.99 14.89 4.97
C VAL A 152 7.63 14.75 4.30
N ILE A 153 6.85 13.73 4.67
CA ILE A 153 5.53 13.51 4.07
C ILE A 153 4.55 14.61 4.49
N ARG A 154 4.56 15.05 5.75
CA ARG A 154 3.75 16.18 6.20
C ARG A 154 4.04 17.43 5.39
N TYR A 155 5.33 17.72 5.13
CA TYR A 155 5.73 18.83 4.26
C TYR A 155 5.22 18.63 2.82
N LEU A 156 5.41 17.44 2.25
CA LEU A 156 4.97 17.16 0.87
C LEU A 156 3.46 17.35 0.68
N LEU A 157 2.66 17.05 1.71
CA LEU A 157 1.20 17.19 1.68
C LEU A 157 0.71 18.50 2.33
N SER A 158 1.59 19.48 2.50
CA SER A 158 1.25 20.79 3.05
C SER A 158 1.08 21.83 1.93
N GLU A 159 0.52 22.98 2.31
CA GLU A 159 0.41 24.16 1.43
C GLU A 159 1.76 24.83 1.13
N GLU A 160 2.77 24.55 1.92
CA GLU A 160 4.13 25.06 1.73
C GLU A 160 4.83 24.38 0.56
N ASN A 161 4.38 23.20 0.17
CA ASN A 161 4.89 22.48 -0.99
C ASN A 161 4.41 23.14 -2.28
N GLN A 162 5.35 23.41 -3.19
CA GLN A 162 5.06 24.07 -4.47
C GLN A 162 4.53 23.10 -5.54
N ASP A 163 4.53 21.80 -5.29
CA ASP A 163 3.97 20.82 -6.21
C ASP A 163 2.44 20.88 -6.21
N PRO A 164 1.79 21.22 -7.33
CA PRO A 164 0.36 21.48 -7.37
C PRO A 164 -0.52 20.23 -7.14
N ILE A 165 0.04 19.03 -7.32
CA ILE A 165 -0.68 17.77 -7.08
C ILE A 165 -0.66 17.44 -5.59
N LEU A 166 0.54 17.45 -4.99
CA LEU A 166 0.71 17.10 -3.59
C LEU A 166 0.12 18.16 -2.65
N SER A 167 0.32 19.44 -2.95
CA SER A 167 -0.23 20.54 -2.13
C SER A 167 -1.76 20.65 -2.19
N ASN A 168 -2.41 19.98 -3.15
CA ASN A 168 -3.86 19.88 -3.22
C ASN A 168 -4.45 18.71 -2.39
N THR A 169 -3.59 17.98 -1.70
CA THR A 169 -3.95 16.89 -0.79
C THR A 169 -3.51 17.26 0.62
N HIS A 170 -4.32 16.97 1.62
CA HIS A 170 -3.97 17.19 3.02
C HIS A 170 -4.15 15.93 3.86
N ILE A 171 -3.43 15.85 4.96
CA ILE A 171 -3.58 14.76 5.93
C ILE A 171 -4.84 15.01 6.75
N HIS A 172 -5.85 14.16 6.55
CA HIS A 172 -7.10 14.18 7.31
C HIS A 172 -6.95 13.45 8.66
N ARG A 173 -6.23 12.33 8.66
CA ARG A 173 -5.96 11.53 9.86
C ARG A 173 -4.58 10.90 9.79
N GLU A 174 -3.92 10.88 10.93
CA GLU A 174 -2.58 10.31 11.07
C GLU A 174 -2.47 9.50 12.38
N ILE A 175 -1.75 8.38 12.33
CA ILE A 175 -1.39 7.59 13.51
C ILE A 175 0.09 7.24 13.38
N GLY A 176 0.92 7.78 14.28
CA GLY A 176 2.38 7.69 14.20
C GLY A 176 2.94 6.27 14.35
N SER A 177 2.21 5.35 15.01
CA SER A 177 2.68 3.99 15.20
C SER A 177 1.51 3.02 15.38
N LEU A 178 1.42 2.06 14.45
CA LEU A 178 0.55 0.89 14.54
C LEU A 178 1.41 -0.37 14.47
N LEU A 179 1.08 -1.37 15.27
CA LEU A 179 1.81 -2.63 15.24
C LEU A 179 1.31 -3.52 14.09
N TRP A 180 2.26 -3.97 13.28
CA TRP A 180 2.00 -4.93 12.23
C TRP A 180 2.93 -6.14 12.34
N ASN A 181 2.35 -7.34 12.40
CA ASN A 181 3.08 -8.59 12.53
C ASN A 181 3.13 -9.31 11.18
N VAL A 182 4.34 -9.59 10.70
CA VAL A 182 4.58 -10.39 9.49
C VAL A 182 5.21 -11.72 9.89
N ARG A 183 4.50 -12.81 9.66
CA ARG A 183 5.04 -14.14 9.86
C ARG A 183 5.96 -14.52 8.72
N LEU A 184 7.25 -14.64 9.00
CA LEU A 184 8.26 -15.01 8.00
C LEU A 184 8.29 -16.52 7.72
N TYR A 185 8.18 -17.31 8.78
CA TYR A 185 8.06 -18.76 8.73
C TYR A 185 7.51 -19.28 10.08
N GLU A 186 7.43 -20.61 10.27
CA GLU A 186 6.74 -21.19 11.43
C GLU A 186 7.28 -20.69 12.79
N ARG A 187 8.57 -20.40 12.87
CA ARG A 187 9.29 -20.03 14.11
C ARG A 187 9.70 -18.56 14.18
N SER A 188 9.32 -17.72 13.22
CA SER A 188 9.75 -16.32 13.20
C SER A 188 8.63 -15.41 12.73
N THR A 189 8.44 -14.35 13.49
CA THR A 189 7.54 -13.24 13.17
C THR A 189 8.29 -11.94 13.35
N THR A 190 8.27 -11.07 12.35
CA THR A 190 8.75 -9.70 12.46
C THR A 190 7.58 -8.81 12.84
N GLN A 191 7.77 -7.94 13.82
CA GLN A 191 6.83 -6.91 14.19
C GLN A 191 7.34 -5.56 13.71
N TYR A 192 6.57 -4.92 12.85
CA TYR A 192 6.82 -3.56 12.39
C TYR A 192 5.99 -2.57 13.18
N GLN A 193 6.51 -1.36 13.31
CA GLN A 193 5.74 -0.18 13.67
C GLN A 193 5.49 0.60 12.39
N VAL A 194 4.23 0.68 11.95
CA VAL A 194 3.89 1.35 10.71
C VAL A 194 3.23 2.69 10.99
N HIS A 195 3.61 3.70 10.22
CA HIS A 195 2.96 4.99 10.17
C HIS A 195 1.72 4.89 9.28
N TYR A 196 0.57 5.33 9.77
CA TYR A 196 -0.67 5.39 9.02
C TYR A 196 -1.02 6.82 8.66
N ILE A 197 -1.37 7.04 7.42
CA ILE A 197 -1.87 8.29 6.89
C ILE A 197 -3.17 8.05 6.13
N HIS A 198 -4.18 8.86 6.41
CA HIS A 198 -5.34 9.07 5.56
C HIS A 198 -5.27 10.49 5.00
N ALA A 199 -5.07 10.60 3.73
CA ALA A 199 -4.97 11.88 3.02
C ALA A 199 -6.18 12.07 2.09
N VAL A 200 -6.61 13.32 1.95
CA VAL A 200 -7.83 13.71 1.26
C VAL A 200 -7.54 14.91 0.36
N HIS A 201 -8.11 14.90 -0.84
CA HIS A 201 -8.07 16.03 -1.75
C HIS A 201 -8.82 17.23 -1.16
N LYS A 202 -8.31 18.44 -1.29
CA LYS A 202 -8.89 19.64 -0.66
C LYS A 202 -10.32 19.95 -1.07
N ASP A 203 -10.68 19.61 -2.28
CA ASP A 203 -12.04 19.82 -2.82
C ASP A 203 -13.01 18.69 -2.44
N PHE A 204 -12.57 17.75 -1.58
CA PHE A 204 -13.36 16.58 -1.22
C PHE A 204 -13.58 16.51 0.30
N GLU A 205 -14.84 16.44 0.73
CA GLU A 205 -15.19 16.13 2.11
C GLU A 205 -15.36 14.61 2.27
N PRO A 206 -14.55 13.95 3.11
CA PRO A 206 -14.71 12.53 3.37
C PRO A 206 -16.09 12.25 3.96
N ARG A 207 -16.82 11.29 3.40
CA ARG A 207 -18.07 10.86 4.02
C ARG A 207 -17.76 10.26 5.38
N ALA A 208 -18.44 10.73 6.43
CA ALA A 208 -18.35 10.13 7.75
C ALA A 208 -18.64 8.63 7.63
N HIS A 209 -17.77 7.79 8.18
CA HIS A 209 -17.99 6.35 8.22
C HIS A 209 -19.28 6.07 9.02
N GLN A 210 -20.32 5.62 8.35
CA GLN A 210 -21.47 4.95 8.96
C GLN A 210 -21.10 3.50 9.23
#